data_b9cc842db9f53036a354274ebc3ecbea
#
_entry.id   b9cc842db9f53036a354274ebc3ecbea
#
_cell.length_a   1.000
_cell.length_b   1.000
_cell.length_c   1.000
_cell.angle_alpha   90.00
_cell.angle_beta   90.00
_cell.angle_gamma   90.00
#
_symmetry.space_group_name_H-M   'P 1'
#
loop_
_entity.id
_entity.type
_entity.pdbx_description
1 polymer ?
#
loop_
_entity_poly.entity_id
_entity_poly.type
_entity_poly.pdbx_seq_one_letter_code
_entity_poly.pdbx_strand_id
1 'polypeptide(L)'
;MYKRILSLFSLLMLVCGLSAWALAQEQTAETKSEVPELTAFHDVIYPIWHTAYPDKDYKALRSFVPQINELAAKIYGAKLPGILREKEAKWKEGVAQLKKSVDDYNAAAAGNDDQALLKAAEALHAKYESLVRTLRPVLKEMDDFHQILYVVYHKYLPNKEYDKIRGAGADLVAKAEAVTKATLPTKLEAKAGAFKTAAGELLEAAKALDAAGQAHDHSGMEKGVDTLHTKYQALEKLFD
;
A
#
# COMPACT_ATOMS: atom_id res chain seq x y z
N MET A 1 24.30 47.63 -10.55
CA MET A 1 24.34 46.30 -11.22
C MET A 1 24.28 45.13 -10.24
N TYR A 2 24.95 45.15 -9.10
CA TYR A 2 25.02 44.08 -8.12
C TYR A 2 23.66 43.64 -7.47
N LYS A 3 22.73 44.55 -7.23
CA LYS A 3 21.42 44.24 -6.59
C LYS A 3 20.47 43.39 -7.45
N ARG A 4 20.61 43.40 -8.77
CA ARG A 4 19.76 42.57 -9.67
C ARG A 4 20.25 41.16 -9.83
N ILE A 5 21.53 40.90 -9.61
CA ILE A 5 22.14 39.56 -9.71
C ILE A 5 21.80 38.72 -8.45
N LEU A 6 21.78 39.34 -7.25
CA LEU A 6 21.36 38.66 -6.03
C LEU A 6 19.89 38.20 -6.06
N SER A 7 19.01 38.97 -6.68
CA SER A 7 17.56 38.66 -6.78
C SER A 7 17.30 37.44 -7.68
N LEU A 8 18.09 37.31 -8.77
CA LEU A 8 17.95 36.15 -9.69
C LEU A 8 18.49 34.85 -9.07
N PHE A 9 19.57 34.91 -8.28
CA PHE A 9 20.10 33.74 -7.59
C PHE A 9 19.16 33.24 -6.48
N SER A 10 18.53 34.15 -5.74
CA SER A 10 17.55 33.78 -4.70
C SER A 10 16.28 33.15 -5.28
N LEU A 11 15.81 33.62 -6.46
CA LEU A 11 14.63 33.06 -7.12
C LEU A 11 14.92 31.66 -7.71
N LEU A 12 16.12 31.44 -8.24
CA LEU A 12 16.53 30.14 -8.79
C LEU A 12 16.68 29.06 -7.69
N MET A 13 17.22 29.41 -6.52
CA MET A 13 17.31 28.54 -5.35
C MET A 13 15.91 28.15 -4.82
N LEU A 14 14.96 29.09 -4.83
CA LEU A 14 13.60 28.82 -4.35
C LEU A 14 12.85 27.85 -5.28
N VAL A 15 12.98 28.00 -6.59
CA VAL A 15 12.35 27.11 -7.58
C VAL A 15 12.93 25.70 -7.54
N CYS A 16 14.24 25.56 -7.42
CA CYS A 16 14.88 24.24 -7.26
C CYS A 16 14.51 23.54 -5.95
N GLY A 17 14.37 24.27 -4.86
CA GLY A 17 13.94 23.73 -3.55
C GLY A 17 12.50 23.19 -3.58
N LEU A 18 11.59 23.91 -4.22
CA LEU A 18 10.19 23.48 -4.36
C LEU A 18 10.05 22.25 -5.25
N SER A 19 10.82 22.16 -6.31
CA SER A 19 10.80 20.99 -7.20
C SER A 19 11.36 19.74 -6.52
N ALA A 20 12.44 19.84 -5.78
CA ALA A 20 13.02 18.71 -5.03
C ALA A 20 12.08 18.23 -3.91
N TRP A 21 11.41 19.15 -3.22
CA TRP A 21 10.44 18.81 -2.17
C TRP A 21 9.20 18.12 -2.74
N ALA A 22 8.66 18.59 -3.87
CA ALA A 22 7.53 17.98 -4.54
C ALA A 22 7.85 16.56 -5.03
N LEU A 23 9.04 16.33 -5.61
CA LEU A 23 9.49 15.01 -6.04
C LEU A 23 9.69 14.05 -4.86
N ALA A 24 10.22 14.52 -3.74
CA ALA A 24 10.35 13.71 -2.53
C ALA A 24 9.00 13.33 -1.94
N GLN A 25 8.03 14.23 -1.97
CA GLN A 25 6.67 13.99 -1.48
C GLN A 25 5.91 13.01 -2.37
N GLU A 26 6.03 13.13 -3.68
CA GLU A 26 5.47 12.18 -4.65
C GLU A 26 6.10 10.79 -4.49
N GLN A 27 7.42 10.71 -4.31
CA GLN A 27 8.10 9.43 -4.06
C GLN A 27 7.64 8.79 -2.75
N THR A 28 7.41 9.57 -1.69
CA THR A 28 6.90 9.06 -0.41
C THR A 28 5.47 8.54 -0.56
N ALA A 29 4.62 9.21 -1.35
CA ALA A 29 3.27 8.76 -1.62
C ALA A 29 3.25 7.44 -2.41
N GLU A 30 4.14 7.28 -3.39
CA GLU A 30 4.25 6.06 -4.22
C GLU A 30 4.74 4.82 -3.45
N THR A 31 5.46 5.01 -2.35
CA THR A 31 6.04 3.92 -1.55
C THR A 31 5.27 3.62 -0.27
N LYS A 32 4.15 4.30 0.02
CA LYS A 32 3.28 3.97 1.15
C LYS A 32 2.19 3.00 0.74
N SER A 33 2.02 1.94 1.52
CA SER A 33 0.95 0.93 1.34
C SER A 33 -0.39 1.43 1.92
N GLU A 34 -0.77 2.68 1.64
CA GLU A 34 -1.96 3.34 2.18
C GLU A 34 -2.76 4.03 1.08
N VAL A 35 -4.09 3.98 1.21
CA VAL A 35 -5.04 4.74 0.41
C VAL A 35 -5.80 5.66 1.37
N PRO A 36 -5.48 6.98 1.40
CA PRO A 36 -6.05 7.92 2.38
C PRO A 36 -7.58 7.98 2.36
N GLU A 37 -8.18 7.82 1.19
CA GLU A 37 -9.64 7.82 1.01
C GLU A 37 -10.29 6.63 1.72
N LEU A 38 -9.61 5.47 1.71
CA LEU A 38 -10.08 4.28 2.43
C LEU A 38 -9.94 4.46 3.94
N THR A 39 -8.87 5.11 4.39
CA THR A 39 -8.69 5.45 5.81
C THR A 39 -9.76 6.44 6.27
N ALA A 40 -10.05 7.48 5.48
CA ALA A 40 -11.10 8.45 5.79
C ALA A 40 -12.50 7.81 5.85
N PHE A 41 -12.78 6.79 5.05
CA PHE A 41 -14.07 6.07 5.10
C PHE A 41 -14.31 5.38 6.45
N HIS A 42 -13.25 5.05 7.19
CA HIS A 42 -13.37 4.48 8.53
C HIS A 42 -14.10 5.43 9.51
N ASP A 43 -14.03 6.74 9.30
CA ASP A 43 -14.68 7.73 10.17
C ASP A 43 -16.22 7.59 10.17
N VAL A 44 -16.80 7.08 9.08
CA VAL A 44 -18.22 6.78 9.01
C VAL A 44 -18.53 5.31 9.37
N ILE A 45 -17.65 4.39 9.00
CA ILE A 45 -17.82 2.95 9.32
C ILE A 45 -17.76 2.70 10.83
N TYR A 46 -16.87 3.40 11.54
CA TYR A 46 -16.67 3.20 12.98
C TYR A 46 -17.95 3.45 13.80
N PRO A 47 -18.62 4.61 13.73
CA PRO A 47 -19.85 4.85 14.47
C PRO A 47 -21.02 3.97 13.99
N ILE A 48 -21.07 3.60 12.71
CA ILE A 48 -22.08 2.64 12.23
C ILE A 48 -21.92 1.30 12.94
N TRP A 49 -20.68 0.74 12.94
CA TRP A 49 -20.44 -0.62 13.40
C TRP A 49 -20.33 -0.76 14.92
N HIS A 50 -19.72 0.21 15.58
CA HIS A 50 -19.44 0.14 17.02
C HIS A 50 -20.52 0.80 17.90
N THR A 51 -21.46 1.54 17.31
CA THR A 51 -22.51 2.24 18.06
C THR A 51 -23.89 1.95 17.48
N ALA A 52 -24.19 2.47 16.29
CA ALA A 52 -25.56 2.44 15.77
C ALA A 52 -26.07 1.02 15.45
N TYR A 53 -25.19 0.14 14.94
CA TYR A 53 -25.55 -1.25 14.60
C TYR A 53 -25.86 -2.10 15.82
N PRO A 54 -25.02 -2.21 16.88
CA PRO A 54 -25.31 -3.00 18.06
C PRO A 54 -26.51 -2.45 18.85
N ASP A 55 -26.67 -1.13 18.90
CA ASP A 55 -27.77 -0.47 19.59
C ASP A 55 -29.09 -0.51 18.81
N LYS A 56 -29.06 -1.00 17.55
CA LYS A 56 -30.19 -0.99 16.61
C LYS A 56 -30.79 0.40 16.44
N ASP A 57 -29.92 1.43 16.45
CA ASP A 57 -30.36 2.81 16.22
C ASP A 57 -30.57 3.06 14.71
N TYR A 58 -31.76 2.68 14.25
CA TYR A 58 -32.15 2.80 12.85
C TYR A 58 -32.19 4.26 12.37
N LYS A 59 -32.47 5.21 13.26
CA LYS A 59 -32.46 6.62 12.93
C LYS A 59 -31.04 7.11 12.67
N ALA A 60 -30.11 6.75 13.54
CA ALA A 60 -28.69 7.05 13.33
C ALA A 60 -28.17 6.36 12.07
N LEU A 61 -28.47 5.07 11.84
CA LEU A 61 -28.07 4.37 10.62
C LEU A 61 -28.53 5.13 9.37
N ARG A 62 -29.79 5.56 9.29
CA ARG A 62 -30.30 6.34 8.17
C ARG A 62 -29.60 7.69 8.01
N SER A 63 -29.18 8.31 9.10
CA SER A 63 -28.52 9.64 9.08
C SER A 63 -27.11 9.61 8.48
N PHE A 64 -26.43 8.46 8.40
CA PHE A 64 -25.08 8.32 7.83
C PHE A 64 -25.07 8.31 6.29
N VAL A 65 -26.21 8.14 5.61
CA VAL A 65 -26.29 8.06 4.14
C VAL A 65 -25.51 9.15 3.41
N PRO A 66 -25.64 10.45 3.75
CA PRO A 66 -24.88 11.49 3.05
C PRO A 66 -23.37 11.33 3.17
N GLN A 67 -22.89 11.03 4.39
CA GLN A 67 -21.47 10.86 4.66
C GLN A 67 -20.89 9.60 4.01
N ILE A 68 -21.65 8.48 4.03
CA ILE A 68 -21.27 7.26 3.32
C ILE A 68 -21.06 7.55 1.84
N ASN A 69 -22.03 8.25 1.19
CA ASN A 69 -21.96 8.54 -0.23
C ASN A 69 -20.79 9.47 -0.58
N GLU A 70 -20.56 10.52 0.22
CA GLU A 70 -19.45 11.46 0.00
C GLU A 70 -18.10 10.73 0.07
N LEU A 71 -17.86 9.97 1.15
CA LEU A 71 -16.58 9.31 1.38
C LEU A 71 -16.37 8.13 0.43
N ALA A 72 -17.42 7.37 0.11
CA ALA A 72 -17.35 6.29 -0.87
C ALA A 72 -17.01 6.80 -2.28
N ALA A 73 -17.56 7.94 -2.69
CA ALA A 73 -17.23 8.56 -3.98
C ALA A 73 -15.73 8.88 -4.11
N LYS A 74 -15.07 9.27 -3.01
CA LYS A 74 -13.61 9.50 -2.98
C LYS A 74 -12.85 8.19 -3.22
N ILE A 75 -13.28 7.08 -2.60
CA ILE A 75 -12.67 5.75 -2.81
C ILE A 75 -12.82 5.30 -4.28
N TYR A 76 -13.96 5.55 -4.91
CA TYR A 76 -14.18 5.15 -6.31
C TYR A 76 -13.24 5.86 -7.30
N GLY A 77 -12.76 7.06 -6.95
CA GLY A 77 -11.79 7.83 -7.71
C GLY A 77 -10.34 7.65 -7.26
N ALA A 78 -10.10 6.93 -6.16
CA ALA A 78 -8.78 6.78 -5.58
C ALA A 78 -7.86 5.97 -6.48
N LYS A 79 -6.60 6.41 -6.56
CA LYS A 79 -5.53 5.69 -7.26
C LYS A 79 -4.68 4.94 -6.26
N LEU A 80 -4.33 3.70 -6.60
CA LEU A 80 -3.36 2.97 -5.81
C LEU A 80 -1.98 3.60 -5.94
N PRO A 81 -1.24 3.73 -4.82
CA PRO A 81 0.19 4.01 -4.87
C PRO A 81 0.93 2.97 -5.70
N GLY A 82 2.05 3.36 -6.29
CA GLY A 82 2.81 2.47 -7.16
C GLY A 82 3.24 1.16 -6.49
N ILE A 83 3.55 1.18 -5.19
CA ILE A 83 3.92 -0.01 -4.41
C ILE A 83 2.79 -1.07 -4.33
N LEU A 84 1.53 -0.66 -4.53
CA LEU A 84 0.36 -1.54 -4.51
C LEU A 84 -0.13 -1.93 -5.92
N ARG A 85 0.59 -1.58 -6.99
CA ARG A 85 0.16 -1.79 -8.38
C ARG A 85 -0.21 -3.24 -8.72
N GLU A 86 0.46 -4.20 -8.12
CA GLU A 86 0.19 -5.62 -8.35
C GLU A 86 -1.14 -6.07 -7.74
N LYS A 87 -1.72 -5.27 -6.84
CA LYS A 87 -3.03 -5.49 -6.22
C LYS A 87 -4.17 -4.79 -6.99
N GLU A 88 -3.88 -4.13 -8.11
CA GLU A 88 -4.86 -3.30 -8.84
C GLU A 88 -6.12 -4.06 -9.25
N ALA A 89 -5.99 -5.31 -9.70
CA ALA A 89 -7.15 -6.12 -10.07
C ALA A 89 -8.07 -6.42 -8.87
N LYS A 90 -7.49 -6.84 -7.75
CA LYS A 90 -8.21 -7.08 -6.49
C LYS A 90 -8.80 -5.80 -5.92
N TRP A 91 -8.09 -4.67 -6.04
CA TRP A 91 -8.59 -3.36 -5.65
C TRP A 91 -9.83 -2.98 -6.43
N LYS A 92 -9.79 -3.05 -7.77
CA LYS A 92 -10.94 -2.73 -8.65
C LYS A 92 -12.16 -3.59 -8.34
N GLU A 93 -11.96 -4.89 -8.12
CA GLU A 93 -13.03 -5.80 -7.72
C GLU A 93 -13.60 -5.41 -6.34
N GLY A 94 -12.74 -5.15 -5.35
CA GLY A 94 -13.16 -4.75 -4.01
C GLY A 94 -13.92 -3.42 -4.01
N VAL A 95 -13.48 -2.43 -4.80
CA VAL A 95 -14.18 -1.15 -4.98
C VAL A 95 -15.56 -1.36 -5.61
N ALA A 96 -15.69 -2.23 -6.61
CA ALA A 96 -16.99 -2.54 -7.21
C ALA A 96 -17.93 -3.22 -6.20
N GLN A 97 -17.41 -4.12 -5.36
CA GLN A 97 -18.19 -4.75 -4.28
C GLN A 97 -18.59 -3.76 -3.18
N LEU A 98 -17.70 -2.83 -2.81
CA LEU A 98 -18.02 -1.76 -1.86
C LEU A 98 -19.11 -0.86 -2.43
N LYS A 99 -18.99 -0.45 -3.71
CA LYS A 99 -20.01 0.35 -4.37
C LYS A 99 -21.38 -0.30 -4.32
N LYS A 100 -21.45 -1.58 -4.65
CA LYS A 100 -22.73 -2.32 -4.55
C LYS A 100 -23.27 -2.31 -3.13
N SER A 101 -22.44 -2.50 -2.12
CA SER A 101 -22.91 -2.48 -0.71
C SER A 101 -23.36 -1.09 -0.26
N VAL A 102 -22.79 -0.01 -0.80
CA VAL A 102 -23.26 1.36 -0.58
C VAL A 102 -24.63 1.58 -1.24
N ASP A 103 -24.81 1.11 -2.48
CA ASP A 103 -26.09 1.21 -3.20
C ASP A 103 -27.18 0.42 -2.44
N ASP A 104 -26.86 -0.79 -1.95
CA ASP A 104 -27.78 -1.63 -1.15
C ASP A 104 -28.14 -0.94 0.20
N TYR A 105 -27.15 -0.30 0.86
CA TYR A 105 -27.39 0.46 2.08
C TYR A 105 -28.31 1.66 1.84
N ASN A 106 -28.08 2.41 0.78
CA ASN A 106 -28.92 3.55 0.40
C ASN A 106 -30.39 3.11 0.16
N ALA A 107 -30.56 2.00 -0.57
CA ALA A 107 -31.89 1.45 -0.82
C ALA A 107 -32.60 1.00 0.48
N ALA A 108 -31.90 0.33 1.38
CA ALA A 108 -32.45 -0.09 2.67
C ALA A 108 -32.77 1.10 3.58
N ALA A 109 -31.91 2.13 3.59
CA ALA A 109 -32.11 3.33 4.40
C ALA A 109 -33.31 4.18 3.92
N ALA A 110 -33.59 4.17 2.62
CA ALA A 110 -34.77 4.83 2.04
C ALA A 110 -36.09 4.09 2.33
N GLY A 111 -36.00 2.79 2.63
CA GLY A 111 -37.15 1.94 2.99
C GLY A 111 -37.52 2.02 4.46
N ASN A 112 -38.58 1.26 4.82
CA ASN A 112 -39.09 1.15 6.19
C ASN A 112 -38.74 -0.19 6.87
N ASP A 113 -37.95 -1.05 6.20
CA ASP A 113 -37.53 -2.35 6.76
C ASP A 113 -36.22 -2.18 7.54
N ASP A 114 -36.36 -2.15 8.86
CA ASP A 114 -35.25 -2.01 9.79
C ASP A 114 -34.30 -3.22 9.77
N GLN A 115 -34.80 -4.42 9.50
CA GLN A 115 -33.96 -5.61 9.40
C GLN A 115 -33.14 -5.60 8.09
N ALA A 116 -33.70 -5.14 7.00
CA ALA A 116 -32.96 -4.92 5.76
C ALA A 116 -31.84 -3.89 5.94
N LEU A 117 -32.09 -2.82 6.72
CA LEU A 117 -31.09 -1.80 7.03
C LEU A 117 -29.94 -2.37 7.87
N LEU A 118 -30.21 -3.17 8.90
CA LEU A 118 -29.16 -3.84 9.68
C LEU A 118 -28.31 -4.75 8.80
N LYS A 119 -28.94 -5.57 7.96
CA LYS A 119 -28.23 -6.46 7.03
C LYS A 119 -27.35 -5.69 6.04
N ALA A 120 -27.84 -4.55 5.56
CA ALA A 120 -27.07 -3.69 4.68
C ALA A 120 -25.87 -3.03 5.39
N ALA A 121 -26.03 -2.62 6.67
CA ALA A 121 -24.94 -2.09 7.49
C ALA A 121 -23.84 -3.13 7.73
N GLU A 122 -24.23 -4.37 8.05
CA GLU A 122 -23.29 -5.49 8.19
C GLU A 122 -22.54 -5.77 6.89
N ALA A 123 -23.25 -5.81 5.75
CA ALA A 123 -22.66 -6.03 4.46
C ALA A 123 -21.67 -4.91 4.06
N LEU A 124 -22.04 -3.65 4.32
CA LEU A 124 -21.16 -2.49 4.08
C LEU A 124 -19.86 -2.60 4.89
N HIS A 125 -19.96 -2.89 6.18
CA HIS A 125 -18.80 -3.09 7.05
C HIS A 125 -17.92 -4.25 6.52
N ALA A 126 -18.51 -5.40 6.19
CA ALA A 126 -17.77 -6.56 5.70
C ALA A 126 -17.04 -6.28 4.39
N LYS A 127 -17.63 -5.50 3.46
CA LYS A 127 -16.99 -5.14 2.18
C LYS A 127 -15.87 -4.11 2.39
N TYR A 128 -16.07 -3.13 3.26
CA TYR A 128 -15.01 -2.22 3.67
C TYR A 128 -13.81 -2.97 4.27
N GLU A 129 -14.03 -3.84 5.24
CA GLU A 129 -12.98 -4.64 5.87
C GLU A 129 -12.24 -5.55 4.86
N SER A 130 -12.98 -6.12 3.90
CA SER A 130 -12.38 -6.91 2.83
C SER A 130 -11.44 -6.07 1.96
N LEU A 131 -11.85 -4.85 1.61
CA LEU A 131 -11.06 -3.93 0.82
C LEU A 131 -9.81 -3.47 1.56
N VAL A 132 -9.93 -3.15 2.86
CA VAL A 132 -8.78 -2.83 3.74
C VAL A 132 -7.78 -3.99 3.78
N ARG A 133 -8.26 -5.23 3.94
CA ARG A 133 -7.39 -6.42 3.97
C ARG A 133 -6.66 -6.65 2.65
N THR A 134 -7.25 -6.29 1.51
CA THR A 134 -6.60 -6.39 0.20
C THR A 134 -5.33 -5.53 0.13
N LEU A 135 -5.31 -4.38 0.77
CA LEU A 135 -4.18 -3.44 0.73
C LEU A 135 -3.12 -3.70 1.80
N ARG A 136 -3.55 -4.20 2.95
CA ARG A 136 -2.61 -4.41 4.07
C ARG A 136 -1.57 -5.46 3.72
N PRO A 137 -0.29 -5.17 3.91
CA PRO A 137 0.74 -6.20 3.89
C PRO A 137 0.46 -7.19 5.04
N VAL A 138 0.69 -8.47 4.79
CA VAL A 138 0.46 -9.52 5.81
C VAL A 138 1.45 -9.37 6.96
N LEU A 139 2.68 -8.94 6.64
CA LEU A 139 3.78 -8.72 7.57
C LEU A 139 4.39 -7.35 7.32
N LYS A 140 4.64 -6.61 8.41
CA LYS A 140 5.32 -5.32 8.35
C LYS A 140 6.73 -5.44 7.74
N GLU A 141 7.44 -6.50 8.05
CA GLU A 141 8.78 -6.76 7.56
C GLU A 141 8.81 -6.91 6.04
N MET A 142 7.78 -7.49 5.44
CA MET A 142 7.63 -7.56 3.99
C MET A 142 7.34 -6.20 3.37
N ASP A 143 6.51 -5.38 4.01
CA ASP A 143 6.24 -4.02 3.57
C ASP A 143 7.50 -3.15 3.61
N ASP A 144 8.23 -3.18 4.73
CA ASP A 144 9.49 -2.46 4.91
C ASP A 144 10.54 -2.86 3.84
N PHE A 145 10.62 -4.14 3.49
CA PHE A 145 11.49 -4.64 2.44
C PHE A 145 11.03 -4.13 1.06
N HIS A 146 9.74 -4.25 0.77
CA HIS A 146 9.18 -3.87 -0.53
C HIS A 146 9.32 -2.37 -0.80
N GLN A 147 9.24 -1.51 0.20
CA GLN A 147 9.45 -0.07 0.02
C GLN A 147 10.81 0.26 -0.59
N ILE A 148 11.87 -0.45 -0.19
CA ILE A 148 13.22 -0.27 -0.76
C ILE A 148 13.29 -0.93 -2.15
N LEU A 149 12.85 -2.18 -2.26
CA LEU A 149 12.87 -2.93 -3.51
C LEU A 149 12.08 -2.21 -4.61
N TYR A 150 10.92 -1.63 -4.29
CA TYR A 150 10.11 -0.87 -5.21
C TYR A 150 10.90 0.26 -5.88
N VAL A 151 11.63 1.05 -5.10
CA VAL A 151 12.43 2.16 -5.61
C VAL A 151 13.59 1.63 -6.47
N VAL A 152 14.26 0.58 -6.01
CA VAL A 152 15.37 -0.04 -6.74
C VAL A 152 14.89 -0.59 -8.08
N TYR A 153 13.82 -1.35 -8.09
CA TYR A 153 13.30 -2.02 -9.29
C TYR A 153 12.66 -1.05 -10.30
N HIS A 154 11.79 -0.14 -9.80
CA HIS A 154 10.97 0.71 -10.66
C HIS A 154 11.58 2.07 -10.99
N LYS A 155 12.59 2.52 -10.24
CA LYS A 155 13.23 3.83 -10.46
C LYS A 155 14.73 3.70 -10.79
N TYR A 156 15.52 3.02 -9.96
CA TYR A 156 16.95 3.00 -10.15
C TYR A 156 17.37 2.10 -11.30
N LEU A 157 16.79 0.89 -11.41
CA LEU A 157 17.15 -0.06 -12.47
C LEU A 157 16.86 0.47 -13.89
N PRO A 158 15.64 0.99 -14.20
CA PRO A 158 15.35 1.51 -15.54
C PRO A 158 16.25 2.70 -15.94
N ASN A 159 16.67 3.49 -14.96
CA ASN A 159 17.52 4.66 -15.18
C ASN A 159 19.02 4.31 -15.09
N LYS A 160 19.38 3.03 -14.89
CA LYS A 160 20.77 2.56 -14.73
C LYS A 160 21.56 3.30 -13.65
N GLU A 161 20.87 3.65 -12.56
CA GLU A 161 21.45 4.36 -11.41
C GLU A 161 22.20 3.38 -10.48
N TYR A 162 23.26 2.74 -11.00
CA TYR A 162 23.96 1.64 -10.33
C TYR A 162 24.55 2.01 -8.97
N ASP A 163 25.00 3.26 -8.78
CA ASP A 163 25.49 3.72 -7.49
C ASP A 163 24.38 3.75 -6.42
N LYS A 164 23.14 4.07 -6.82
CA LYS A 164 22.00 4.03 -5.91
C LYS A 164 21.56 2.59 -5.65
N ILE A 165 21.61 1.71 -6.65
CA ILE A 165 21.34 0.27 -6.46
C ILE A 165 22.33 -0.30 -5.46
N ARG A 166 23.65 -0.03 -5.66
CA ARG A 166 24.70 -0.44 -4.72
C ARG A 166 24.46 0.11 -3.32
N GLY A 167 24.11 1.40 -3.19
CA GLY A 167 23.83 2.04 -1.92
C GLY A 167 22.66 1.43 -1.15
N ALA A 168 21.69 0.80 -1.85
CA ALA A 168 20.54 0.13 -1.25
C ALA A 168 20.84 -1.34 -0.84
N GLY A 169 21.96 -1.92 -1.27
CA GLY A 169 22.26 -3.35 -1.10
C GLY A 169 22.22 -3.81 0.36
N ALA A 170 22.97 -3.12 1.24
CA ALA A 170 23.04 -3.46 2.66
C ALA A 170 21.67 -3.36 3.37
N ASP A 171 20.87 -2.34 3.03
CA ASP A 171 19.53 -2.16 3.59
C ASP A 171 18.58 -3.26 3.13
N LEU A 172 18.64 -3.67 1.85
CA LEU A 172 17.88 -4.81 1.34
C LEU A 172 18.24 -6.11 2.05
N VAL A 173 19.52 -6.36 2.32
CA VAL A 173 19.97 -7.53 3.11
C VAL A 173 19.39 -7.47 4.53
N ALA A 174 19.52 -6.34 5.21
CA ALA A 174 19.02 -6.18 6.58
C ALA A 174 17.48 -6.38 6.67
N LYS A 175 16.73 -5.84 5.70
CA LYS A 175 15.28 -6.02 5.63
C LYS A 175 14.90 -7.46 5.27
N ALA A 176 15.61 -8.13 4.36
CA ALA A 176 15.40 -9.55 4.07
C ALA A 176 15.68 -10.44 5.30
N GLU A 177 16.71 -10.13 6.09
CA GLU A 177 16.95 -10.80 7.37
C GLU A 177 15.78 -10.62 8.36
N ALA A 178 15.20 -9.41 8.43
CA ALA A 178 14.02 -9.18 9.26
C ALA A 178 12.83 -10.04 8.79
N VAL A 179 12.62 -10.17 7.48
CA VAL A 179 11.58 -11.06 6.91
C VAL A 179 11.81 -12.51 7.35
N THR A 180 13.04 -13.03 7.35
CA THR A 180 13.29 -14.41 7.79
C THR A 180 12.99 -14.67 9.27
N LYS A 181 12.97 -13.60 10.08
CA LYS A 181 12.69 -13.63 11.54
C LYS A 181 11.24 -13.30 11.88
N ALA A 182 10.46 -12.89 10.88
CA ALA A 182 9.08 -12.47 11.09
C ALA A 182 8.19 -13.63 11.57
N THR A 183 7.24 -13.31 12.44
CA THR A 183 6.28 -14.27 12.98
C THR A 183 4.99 -14.21 12.18
N LEU A 184 4.56 -15.34 11.63
CA LEU A 184 3.29 -15.44 10.94
C LEU A 184 2.12 -15.34 11.92
N PRO A 185 1.02 -14.68 11.53
CA PRO A 185 -0.24 -14.79 12.27
C PRO A 185 -0.70 -16.25 12.37
N THR A 186 -1.29 -16.64 13.50
CA THR A 186 -1.73 -18.03 13.78
C THR A 186 -2.55 -18.66 12.65
N LYS A 187 -3.43 -17.87 12.01
CA LYS A 187 -4.24 -18.31 10.85
C LYS A 187 -3.43 -18.71 9.61
N LEU A 188 -2.15 -18.36 9.55
CA LEU A 188 -1.21 -18.64 8.46
C LEU A 188 -0.13 -19.67 8.85
N GLU A 189 -0.21 -20.26 10.03
CA GLU A 189 0.79 -21.22 10.55
C GLU A 189 1.01 -22.42 9.60
N ALA A 190 -0.04 -22.87 8.92
CA ALA A 190 0.07 -23.92 7.90
C ALA A 190 1.02 -23.55 6.73
N LYS A 191 1.27 -22.27 6.51
CA LYS A 191 2.18 -21.74 5.47
C LYS A 191 3.61 -21.52 5.98
N ALA A 192 3.90 -21.76 7.26
CA ALA A 192 5.18 -21.42 7.90
C ALA A 192 6.39 -22.07 7.22
N GLY A 193 6.28 -23.35 6.80
CA GLY A 193 7.35 -24.04 6.09
C GLY A 193 7.69 -23.40 4.74
N ALA A 194 6.66 -23.14 3.93
CA ALA A 194 6.82 -22.48 2.63
C ALA A 194 7.35 -21.05 2.79
N PHE A 195 6.83 -20.32 3.79
CA PHE A 195 7.29 -18.97 4.12
C PHE A 195 8.79 -18.95 4.48
N LYS A 196 9.22 -19.85 5.37
CA LYS A 196 10.63 -19.94 5.78
C LYS A 196 11.55 -20.20 4.60
N THR A 197 11.16 -21.09 3.69
CA THR A 197 11.92 -21.38 2.47
C THR A 197 12.01 -20.15 1.57
N ALA A 198 10.88 -19.54 1.25
CA ALA A 198 10.84 -18.39 0.35
C ALA A 198 11.53 -17.14 0.94
N ALA A 199 11.42 -16.92 2.25
CA ALA A 199 12.14 -15.86 2.95
C ALA A 199 13.66 -16.08 2.95
N GLY A 200 14.11 -17.34 3.08
CA GLY A 200 15.51 -17.70 2.94
C GLY A 200 16.03 -17.43 1.51
N GLU A 201 15.27 -17.81 0.49
CA GLU A 201 15.62 -17.52 -0.91
C GLU A 201 15.68 -16.02 -1.22
N LEU A 202 14.78 -15.24 -0.62
CA LEU A 202 14.79 -13.77 -0.72
C LEU A 202 16.07 -13.19 -0.12
N LEU A 203 16.48 -13.68 1.07
CA LEU A 203 17.71 -13.23 1.72
C LEU A 203 18.94 -13.56 0.89
N GLU A 204 19.05 -14.76 0.34
CA GLU A 204 20.19 -15.12 -0.51
C GLU A 204 20.24 -14.30 -1.80
N ALA A 205 19.10 -13.98 -2.40
CA ALA A 205 19.03 -13.07 -3.55
C ALA A 205 19.46 -11.64 -3.19
N ALA A 206 19.09 -11.14 -1.99
CA ALA A 206 19.52 -9.83 -1.51
C ALA A 206 21.05 -9.77 -1.30
N LYS A 207 21.63 -10.81 -0.69
CA LYS A 207 23.09 -10.92 -0.52
C LYS A 207 23.85 -10.97 -1.86
N ALA A 208 23.29 -11.69 -2.84
CA ALA A 208 23.88 -11.78 -4.17
C ALA A 208 23.88 -10.42 -4.88
N LEU A 209 22.79 -9.65 -4.75
CA LEU A 209 22.71 -8.29 -5.28
C LEU A 209 23.71 -7.36 -4.59
N ASP A 210 23.82 -7.40 -3.28
CA ASP A 210 24.78 -6.59 -2.52
C ASP A 210 26.22 -6.92 -2.95
N ALA A 211 26.56 -8.20 -3.06
CA ALA A 211 27.89 -8.63 -3.53
C ALA A 211 28.20 -8.13 -4.96
N ALA A 212 27.24 -8.18 -5.88
CA ALA A 212 27.39 -7.60 -7.22
C ALA A 212 27.62 -6.08 -7.16
N GLY A 213 26.92 -5.39 -6.26
CA GLY A 213 27.12 -3.96 -5.98
C GLY A 213 28.52 -3.66 -5.49
N GLN A 214 29.02 -4.40 -4.49
CA GLN A 214 30.36 -4.24 -3.94
C GLN A 214 31.45 -4.52 -4.99
N ALA A 215 31.20 -5.46 -5.91
CA ALA A 215 32.10 -5.78 -7.03
C ALA A 215 32.00 -4.79 -8.21
N HIS A 216 31.11 -3.78 -8.14
CA HIS A 216 30.77 -2.88 -9.27
C HIS A 216 30.36 -3.62 -10.55
N ASP A 217 29.78 -4.82 -10.42
CA ASP A 217 29.28 -5.62 -11.53
C ASP A 217 27.88 -5.14 -11.94
N HIS A 218 27.82 -4.24 -12.94
CA HIS A 218 26.56 -3.68 -13.42
C HIS A 218 25.61 -4.78 -13.96
N SER A 219 26.13 -5.76 -14.70
CA SER A 219 25.32 -6.86 -15.23
C SER A 219 24.79 -7.77 -14.12
N GLY A 220 25.63 -8.03 -13.10
CA GLY A 220 25.24 -8.74 -11.90
C GLY A 220 24.17 -8.01 -11.10
N MET A 221 24.28 -6.67 -10.98
CA MET A 221 23.25 -5.85 -10.34
C MET A 221 21.92 -5.89 -11.08
N GLU A 222 21.89 -5.75 -12.41
CA GLU A 222 20.66 -5.85 -13.21
C GLU A 222 19.95 -7.19 -12.97
N LYS A 223 20.66 -8.30 -13.14
CA LYS A 223 20.14 -9.65 -12.90
C LYS A 223 19.74 -9.87 -11.44
N GLY A 224 20.53 -9.32 -10.52
CA GLY A 224 20.26 -9.42 -9.08
C GLY A 224 18.96 -8.74 -8.68
N VAL A 225 18.68 -7.55 -9.21
CA VAL A 225 17.44 -6.81 -8.97
C VAL A 225 16.22 -7.57 -9.52
N ASP A 226 16.30 -8.10 -10.76
CA ASP A 226 15.23 -8.91 -11.36
C ASP A 226 14.96 -10.19 -10.55
N THR A 227 16.04 -10.86 -10.13
CA THR A 227 15.95 -12.07 -9.30
C THR A 227 15.28 -11.75 -7.95
N LEU A 228 15.73 -10.68 -7.30
CA LEU A 228 15.22 -10.27 -6.00
C LEU A 228 13.72 -9.93 -6.08
N HIS A 229 13.30 -9.20 -7.12
CA HIS A 229 11.89 -8.89 -7.35
C HIS A 229 11.05 -10.17 -7.57
N THR A 230 11.56 -11.12 -8.38
CA THR A 230 10.89 -12.41 -8.59
C THR A 230 10.72 -13.21 -7.30
N LYS A 231 11.75 -13.21 -6.42
CA LYS A 231 11.67 -13.90 -5.12
C LYS A 231 10.70 -13.22 -4.17
N TYR A 232 10.65 -11.90 -4.17
CA TYR A 232 9.65 -11.15 -3.40
C TYR A 232 8.21 -11.48 -3.85
N GLN A 233 7.94 -11.48 -5.16
CA GLN A 233 6.62 -11.85 -5.69
C GLN A 233 6.22 -13.29 -5.34
N ALA A 234 7.17 -14.24 -5.38
CA ALA A 234 6.91 -15.61 -4.97
C ALA A 234 6.54 -15.71 -3.48
N LEU A 235 7.21 -14.93 -2.63
CA LEU A 235 6.89 -14.84 -1.20
C LEU A 235 5.50 -14.20 -0.96
N GLU A 236 5.17 -13.11 -1.68
CA GLU A 236 3.88 -12.42 -1.54
C GLU A 236 2.71 -13.32 -1.94
N LYS A 237 2.85 -14.12 -3.01
CA LYS A 237 1.83 -15.08 -3.46
C LYS A 237 1.45 -16.14 -2.43
N LEU A 238 2.28 -16.40 -1.42
CA LEU A 238 1.90 -17.30 -0.33
C LEU A 238 0.72 -16.77 0.48
N PHE A 239 0.44 -15.48 0.43
CA PHE A 239 -0.59 -14.81 1.22
C PHE A 239 -1.85 -14.44 0.42
N ASP A 240 -1.85 -14.73 -0.87
CA ASP A 240 -2.99 -14.53 -1.78
C ASP A 240 -4.15 -15.52 -1.58
#